data_915ab2413315080e8a13a159e9604675
#
_entry.id   915ab2413315080e8a13a159e9604675
#
_cell.length_a   1.000
_cell.length_b   1.000
_cell.length_c   1.000
_cell.angle_alpha   90.00
_cell.angle_beta   90.00
_cell.angle_gamma   90.00
#
_symmetry.space_group_name_H-M   'P 1'
#
loop_
_entity.id
_entity.type
_entity.pdbx_description
1 polymer ?
#
loop_
_entity_poly.entity_id
_entity_poly.type
_entity_poly.pdbx_seq_one_letter_code
_entity_poly.pdbx_strand_id
1 'polypeptide(L)' 'MSRFIADYQSGKPDDFIKFVSEDFFAKEGFRQVNYKGETVWKKGVGFLTAPSFISFRYSQGNIHLEAWIK' A
#
# COMPACT_ATOMS: atom_id res chain seq x y z
N MET A 1 -6.43 16.43 3.58
CA MET A 1 -6.74 15.08 4.06
C MET A 1 -5.55 14.46 4.74
N SER A 2 -5.77 13.88 5.90
CA SER A 2 -4.71 13.25 6.67
C SER A 2 -4.39 11.86 6.17
N ARG A 3 -3.13 11.47 6.27
CA ARG A 3 -2.72 10.09 6.01
C ARG A 3 -2.44 9.40 7.34
N PHE A 4 -2.85 8.16 7.44
CA PHE A 4 -2.40 7.31 8.52
C PHE A 4 -1.00 6.84 8.17
N ILE A 5 -0.05 6.99 9.07
CA ILE A 5 1.35 6.65 8.81
C ILE A 5 1.81 5.65 9.87
N ALA A 6 2.45 4.58 9.42
CA ALA A 6 3.00 3.58 10.31
C ALA A 6 4.33 3.06 9.77
N ASP A 7 5.24 2.75 10.68
CA ASP A 7 6.54 2.19 10.33
C ASP A 7 6.72 0.89 11.09
N TYR A 8 7.28 -0.10 10.41
CA TYR A 8 7.50 -1.43 10.98
C TYR A 8 8.89 -1.91 10.61
N GLN A 9 9.39 -2.86 11.36
CA GLN A 9 10.63 -3.55 11.01
C GLN A 9 10.31 -5.02 10.80
N SER A 10 10.94 -5.60 9.77
CA SER A 10 10.79 -7.00 9.45
C SER A 10 12.18 -7.61 9.31
N GLY A 11 12.34 -8.84 9.75
CA GLY A 11 13.58 -9.56 9.54
C GLY A 11 13.66 -10.26 8.19
N LYS A 12 12.70 -10.00 7.31
CA LYS A 12 12.62 -10.68 6.02
C LYS A 12 13.30 -9.86 4.93
N PRO A 13 13.85 -10.53 3.90
CA PRO A 13 14.44 -9.80 2.77
C PRO A 13 13.40 -9.08 1.95
N ASP A 14 13.84 -8.06 1.22
CA ASP A 14 12.95 -7.22 0.42
C ASP A 14 12.14 -8.03 -0.61
N ASP A 15 12.75 -9.05 -1.23
CA ASP A 15 12.05 -9.89 -2.20
C ASP A 15 10.83 -10.58 -1.58
N PHE A 16 11.00 -11.05 -0.36
CA PHE A 16 9.91 -11.71 0.35
C PHE A 16 8.81 -10.72 0.69
N ILE A 17 9.19 -9.53 1.17
CA ILE A 17 8.23 -8.49 1.51
C ILE A 17 7.46 -8.07 0.27
N LYS A 18 8.15 -7.88 -0.84
CA LYS A 18 7.51 -7.52 -2.11
C LYS A 18 6.47 -8.56 -2.52
N PHE A 19 6.87 -9.83 -2.53
CA PHE A 19 6.00 -10.92 -2.96
C PHE A 19 4.75 -11.01 -2.07
N VAL A 20 4.94 -11.01 -0.76
CA VAL A 20 3.83 -11.17 0.18
C VAL A 20 2.89 -9.96 0.13
N SER A 21 3.44 -8.75 0.08
CA SER A 21 2.60 -7.55 0.07
C SER A 21 1.81 -7.43 -1.23
N GLU A 22 2.43 -7.70 -2.37
CA GLU A 22 1.73 -7.63 -3.65
C GLU A 22 0.62 -8.68 -3.73
N ASP A 23 0.90 -9.89 -3.25
CA ASP A 23 -0.10 -10.95 -3.22
C ASP A 23 -1.26 -10.57 -2.30
N PHE A 24 -0.95 -10.04 -1.11
CA PHE A 24 -1.97 -9.63 -0.16
C PHE A 24 -2.86 -8.52 -0.74
N PHE A 25 -2.26 -7.47 -1.27
CA PHE A 25 -3.04 -6.36 -1.80
C PHE A 25 -3.89 -6.77 -2.99
N ALA A 26 -3.35 -7.61 -3.87
CA ALA A 26 -4.10 -8.10 -5.02
C ALA A 26 -5.32 -8.92 -4.58
N LYS A 27 -5.15 -9.79 -3.59
CA LYS A 27 -6.24 -10.60 -3.08
C LYS A 27 -7.31 -9.79 -2.37
N GLU A 28 -6.91 -8.65 -1.80
CA GLU A 28 -7.85 -7.75 -1.13
C GLU A 28 -8.56 -6.81 -2.09
N GLY A 29 -8.26 -6.90 -3.37
CA GLY A 29 -8.92 -6.07 -4.36
C GLY A 29 -8.23 -4.75 -4.67
N PHE A 30 -7.03 -4.56 -4.15
CA PHE A 30 -6.23 -3.38 -4.49
C PHE A 30 -5.50 -3.60 -5.81
N ARG A 31 -5.17 -2.51 -6.48
CA ARG A 31 -4.30 -2.55 -7.65
C ARG A 31 -3.37 -1.35 -7.64
N GLN A 32 -2.23 -1.49 -8.27
CA GLN A 32 -1.25 -0.41 -8.33
C GLN A 32 -1.66 0.64 -9.34
N VAL A 33 -1.56 1.90 -8.92
CA VAL A 33 -1.85 3.04 -9.78
C VAL A 33 -0.84 4.13 -9.49
N ASN A 34 -0.73 5.09 -10.41
CA ASN A 34 0.08 6.28 -10.18
C ASN A 34 -0.85 7.37 -9.64
N TYR A 35 -0.48 7.94 -8.50
CA TYR A 35 -1.25 8.98 -7.86
C TYR A 35 -0.33 10.17 -7.62
N LYS A 36 -0.46 11.21 -8.41
CA LYS A 36 0.35 12.42 -8.30
C LYS A 36 1.85 12.12 -8.28
N GLY A 37 2.29 11.23 -9.18
CA GLY A 37 3.69 10.88 -9.30
C GLY A 37 4.17 9.79 -8.34
N GLU A 38 3.28 9.22 -7.57
CA GLU A 38 3.59 8.21 -6.55
C GLU A 38 2.89 6.92 -6.91
N THR A 39 3.60 5.79 -6.85
CA THR A 39 2.98 4.48 -7.08
C THR A 39 2.33 4.03 -5.79
N VAL A 40 1.03 3.82 -5.84
CA VAL A 40 0.26 3.43 -4.65
C VAL A 40 -0.70 2.32 -5.01
N TRP A 41 -1.25 1.68 -3.98
CA TRP A 41 -2.31 0.68 -4.12
C TRP A 41 -3.65 1.37 -3.92
N LYS A 42 -4.60 1.07 -4.79
CA LYS A 42 -5.93 1.69 -4.76
C LYS A 42 -7.01 0.63 -4.76
N LYS A 43 -8.05 0.86 -3.95
CA LYS A 43 -9.23 0.00 -3.88
C LYS A 43 -10.46 0.90 -3.73
N GLY A 44 -11.63 0.37 -4.08
CA GLY A 44 -12.87 1.07 -3.81
C GLY A 44 -13.36 1.91 -4.95
N VAL A 45 -13.41 1.32 -6.13
CA VAL A 45 -13.92 2.00 -7.31
C VAL A 45 -15.43 1.86 -7.44
N GLY A 46 -16.10 1.29 -6.44
CA GLY A 46 -17.53 1.14 -6.44
C GLY A 46 -18.22 2.48 -6.22
N PHE A 47 -19.45 2.59 -6.67
CA PHE A 47 -20.07 3.87 -6.67
C PHE A 47 -20.55 4.35 -5.29
N LEU A 48 -20.63 3.47 -4.33
CA LEU A 48 -20.98 3.85 -2.97
C LEU A 48 -19.78 3.85 -2.03
N THR A 49 -18.58 3.64 -2.55
CA THR A 49 -17.38 3.48 -1.74
C THR A 49 -16.35 4.52 -2.10
N ALA A 50 -15.85 5.24 -1.11
CA ALA A 50 -14.75 6.17 -1.34
C ALA A 50 -13.48 5.37 -1.64
N PRO A 51 -12.66 5.82 -2.59
CA PRO A 51 -11.41 5.12 -2.88
C PRO A 51 -10.47 5.14 -1.68
N SER A 52 -9.85 4.00 -1.42
CA SER A 52 -8.83 3.86 -0.39
C SER A 52 -7.47 3.70 -1.06
N PHE A 53 -6.47 4.38 -0.52
CA PHE A 53 -5.12 4.37 -1.06
C PHE A 53 -4.13 3.91 -0.01
N ILE A 54 -3.13 3.16 -0.43
CA ILE A 54 -2.04 2.74 0.44
C ILE A 54 -0.72 2.95 -0.29
N SER A 55 0.18 3.70 0.33
CA SER A 55 1.56 3.81 -0.11
C SER A 55 2.35 2.84 0.76
N PHE A 56 2.99 1.86 0.14
CA PHE A 56 3.70 0.81 0.85
C PHE A 56 5.13 0.76 0.32
N ARG A 57 6.08 1.07 1.18
CA ARG A 57 7.49 1.10 0.82
C ARG A 57 8.29 0.23 1.79
N TYR A 58 9.34 -0.35 1.30
CA TYR A 58 10.20 -1.18 2.12
C TYR A 58 11.63 -1.10 1.62
N SER A 59 12.57 -1.20 2.55
CA SER A 59 13.98 -1.19 2.23
C SER A 59 14.73 -1.75 3.42
N GLN A 60 15.54 -2.78 3.18
CA GLN A 60 16.40 -3.37 4.20
C GLN A 60 15.65 -3.73 5.48
N GLY A 61 14.46 -4.30 5.33
CA GLY A 61 13.64 -4.71 6.47
C GLY A 61 12.81 -3.62 7.09
N ASN A 62 12.96 -2.38 6.65
CA ASN A 62 12.13 -1.28 7.15
C ASN A 62 10.92 -1.13 6.24
N ILE A 63 9.73 -1.07 6.83
CA ILE A 63 8.48 -0.94 6.10
C ILE A 63 7.84 0.39 6.49
N HIS A 64 7.49 1.19 5.50
CA HIS A 64 6.79 2.45 5.71
C HIS A 64 5.45 2.39 4.99
N LEU A 65 4.38 2.58 5.72
CA LEU A 65 3.03 2.50 5.18
C LEU A 65 2.28 3.80 5.43
N GLU A 66 1.63 4.31 4.40
CA GLU A 66 0.71 5.43 4.54
C GLU A 66 -0.61 5.05 3.90
N ALA A 67 -1.70 5.38 4.56
CA ALA A 67 -3.03 5.04 4.07
C ALA A 67 -3.94 6.25 4.18
N TRP A 68 -4.79 6.42 3.19
CA TRP A 68 -5.76 7.52 3.23
C TRP A 68 -6.98 7.16 2.39
N ILE A 69 -8.06 7.87 2.66
CA ILE A 69 -9.32 7.75 1.93
C ILE A 69 -9.58 9.09 1.27
N LYS A 70 -9.93 9.06 0.02
CA LYS A 70 -10.18 10.28 -0.70
C LYS A 70 -11.66 10.63 -0.73
#